data_2980615e720c8de879728f91dd0d97c7
#
_entry.id   2980615e720c8de879728f91dd0d97c7
#
_cell.length_a   1.000
_cell.length_b   1.000
_cell.length_c   1.000
_cell.angle_alpha   90.00
_cell.angle_beta   90.00
_cell.angle_gamma   90.00
#
_symmetry.space_group_name_H-M   'P 1'
#
loop_
_entity.id
_entity.type
_entity.pdbx_description
1 polymer ?
#
loop_
_entity_poly.entity_id
_entity_poly.type
_entity_poly.pdbx_seq_one_letter_code
_entity_poly.pdbx_strand_id
1 'polypeptide(L)'
;MIDFIMIEDDLYYLNESKNVIDKVMMNYDIYYNFIAYDKYRKELLNKDNFKVYIISYDNDSIDLIKYIREELDDWKSLIIMIYKNKEEKNKILKENLFIVDYIDKNKYFEEKLLRNIQICLKNYDQRPNSLRYTYKNIIYNIEYNKILYIEKEQDNKRCIIYTKTKKYYISGTLNKVKTLLDNRFIKTSRSHIINTEEIMSYDIKINIITFKNKTKLDGVSRDNKKAIINHLRRI
;
A
#
# COMPACT_ATOMS: atom_id res chain seq x y z
N MET A 1 3.27 -1.32 3.88
CA MET A 1 2.92 -0.05 4.57
C MET A 1 1.46 0.27 4.33
N ILE A 2 0.76 0.78 5.33
CA ILE A 2 -0.65 1.20 5.27
C ILE A 2 -0.72 2.70 5.53
N ASP A 3 -1.49 3.43 4.72
CA ASP A 3 -1.83 4.82 4.99
C ASP A 3 -3.26 4.89 5.51
N PHE A 4 -3.44 5.28 6.75
CA PHE A 4 -4.73 5.66 7.31
C PHE A 4 -4.96 7.13 7.03
N ILE A 5 -5.93 7.44 6.18
CA ILE A 5 -6.23 8.80 5.76
C ILE A 5 -7.58 9.19 6.36
N MET A 6 -7.55 10.15 7.27
CA MET A 6 -8.75 10.65 7.92
C MET A 6 -9.13 12.03 7.42
N ILE A 7 -10.41 12.21 7.09
CA ILE A 7 -10.99 13.49 6.69
C ILE A 7 -12.08 13.82 7.70
N GLU A 8 -11.76 14.75 8.59
CA GLU A 8 -12.55 15.11 9.75
C GLU A 8 -12.13 16.50 10.25
N ASP A 9 -13.08 17.37 10.52
CA ASP A 9 -12.86 18.72 11.04
C ASP A 9 -12.90 18.80 12.58
N ASP A 10 -13.52 17.82 13.23
CA ASP A 10 -13.61 17.73 14.68
C ASP A 10 -12.37 17.07 15.28
N LEU A 11 -11.57 17.87 16.01
CA LEU A 11 -10.34 17.43 16.67
C LEU A 11 -10.53 16.26 17.65
N TYR A 12 -11.70 16.16 18.29
CA TYR A 12 -11.99 15.07 19.20
C TYR A 12 -11.99 13.73 18.45
N TYR A 13 -12.79 13.61 17.38
CA TYR A 13 -12.86 12.37 16.59
C TYR A 13 -11.55 12.06 15.86
N LEU A 14 -10.80 13.09 15.49
CA LEU A 14 -9.49 12.93 14.89
C LEU A 14 -8.49 12.30 15.85
N ASN A 15 -8.42 12.80 17.09
CA ASN A 15 -7.54 12.26 18.12
C ASN A 15 -7.97 10.85 18.56
N GLU A 16 -9.28 10.63 18.76
CA GLU A 16 -9.80 9.31 19.11
C GLU A 16 -9.49 8.27 18.03
N SER A 17 -9.66 8.64 16.75
CA SER A 17 -9.33 7.74 15.64
C SER A 17 -7.85 7.40 15.62
N LYS A 18 -6.98 8.37 15.83
CA LYS A 18 -5.55 8.13 15.93
C LYS A 18 -5.21 7.18 17.07
N ASN A 19 -5.78 7.41 18.26
CA ASN A 19 -5.56 6.56 19.43
C ASN A 19 -5.99 5.11 19.18
N VAL A 20 -7.16 4.91 18.56
CA VAL A 20 -7.66 3.57 18.19
C VAL A 20 -6.73 2.89 17.21
N ILE A 21 -6.29 3.60 16.16
CA ILE A 21 -5.36 3.06 15.16
C ILE A 21 -4.03 2.69 15.79
N ASP A 22 -3.42 3.59 16.56
CA ASP A 22 -2.14 3.37 17.24
C ASP A 22 -2.24 2.14 18.17
N LYS A 23 -3.31 2.04 18.97
CA LYS A 23 -3.58 0.89 19.87
C LYS A 23 -3.69 -0.44 19.12
N VAL A 24 -4.36 -0.45 17.98
CA VAL A 24 -4.47 -1.67 17.16
C VAL A 24 -3.13 -2.01 16.53
N MET A 25 -2.46 -1.03 15.93
CA MET A 25 -1.22 -1.24 15.18
C MET A 25 -0.04 -1.67 16.05
N MET A 26 -0.04 -1.37 17.36
CA MET A 26 0.94 -1.90 18.33
C MET A 26 1.01 -3.44 18.35
N ASN A 27 -0.04 -4.13 17.91
CA ASN A 27 -0.08 -5.60 17.86
C ASN A 27 0.36 -6.19 16.50
N TYR A 28 0.77 -5.34 15.55
CA TYR A 28 1.13 -5.75 14.20
C TYR A 28 2.52 -5.22 13.82
N ASP A 29 3.34 -6.07 13.25
CA ASP A 29 4.64 -5.66 12.66
C ASP A 29 4.42 -5.10 11.24
N ILE A 30 3.65 -4.01 11.14
CA ILE A 30 3.29 -3.35 9.89
C ILE A 30 3.54 -1.86 10.02
N TYR A 31 4.37 -1.30 9.15
CA TYR A 31 4.55 0.15 9.07
C TYR A 31 3.28 0.84 8.57
N TYR A 32 2.90 1.93 9.22
CA TYR A 32 1.74 2.72 8.86
C TYR A 32 2.01 4.22 9.01
N ASN A 33 1.21 5.01 8.29
CA ASN A 33 1.11 6.46 8.48
C ASN A 33 -0.33 6.79 8.89
N PHE A 34 -0.48 7.78 9.75
CA PHE A 34 -1.76 8.44 10.01
C PHE A 34 -1.72 9.84 9.45
N ILE A 35 -2.58 10.13 8.48
CA ILE A 35 -2.62 11.38 7.74
C ILE A 35 -4.02 11.97 7.94
N ALA A 36 -4.10 13.18 8.48
CA ALA A 36 -5.36 13.84 8.78
C ALA A 36 -5.52 15.11 7.98
N TYR A 37 -6.74 15.35 7.52
CA TYR A 37 -7.14 16.56 6.81
C TYR A 37 -8.44 17.10 7.41
N ASP A 38 -8.54 18.40 7.54
CA ASP A 38 -9.77 19.11 7.92
C ASP A 38 -10.78 19.13 6.78
N LYS A 39 -10.27 19.19 5.54
CA LYS A 39 -11.06 19.17 4.30
C LYS A 39 -10.32 18.42 3.21
N TYR A 40 -11.10 17.93 2.25
CA TYR A 40 -10.57 17.25 1.10
C TYR A 40 -9.74 18.16 0.18
N ARG A 41 -8.59 17.66 -0.26
CA ARG A 41 -7.74 18.24 -1.31
C ARG A 41 -7.27 17.15 -2.27
N LYS A 42 -7.62 17.24 -3.55
CA LYS A 42 -7.31 16.25 -4.60
C LYS A 42 -5.83 15.89 -4.72
N GLU A 43 -4.95 16.84 -4.38
CA GLU A 43 -3.49 16.74 -4.57
C GLU A 43 -2.78 15.83 -3.56
N LEU A 44 -3.48 15.37 -2.52
CA LEU A 44 -2.89 14.69 -1.38
C LEU A 44 -2.98 13.16 -1.44
N LEU A 45 -3.60 12.61 -2.48
CA LEU A 45 -3.80 11.16 -2.61
C LEU A 45 -2.62 10.52 -3.36
N ASN A 46 -1.60 10.09 -2.64
CA ASN A 46 -0.49 9.31 -3.21
C ASN A 46 -0.97 7.89 -3.59
N LYS A 47 -0.63 7.41 -4.81
CA LYS A 47 -1.17 6.16 -5.39
C LYS A 47 -0.53 4.87 -4.87
N ASP A 48 0.57 4.92 -4.12
CA ASP A 48 1.46 3.76 -4.01
C ASP A 48 1.18 2.82 -2.83
N ASN A 49 0.54 3.27 -1.74
CA ASN A 49 0.31 2.47 -0.56
C ASN A 49 -1.10 1.88 -0.50
N PHE A 50 -1.28 0.82 0.29
CA PHE A 50 -2.62 0.38 0.68
C PHE A 50 -3.24 1.43 1.61
N LYS A 51 -4.45 1.89 1.30
CA LYS A 51 -5.09 2.97 2.03
C LYS A 51 -6.34 2.51 2.74
N VAL A 52 -6.54 3.07 3.92
CA VAL A 52 -7.80 3.00 4.65
C VAL A 52 -8.26 4.44 4.85
N TYR A 53 -9.30 4.81 4.12
CA TYR A 53 -9.93 6.11 4.26
C TYR A 53 -10.97 6.07 5.36
N ILE A 54 -10.93 7.03 6.26
CA ILE A 54 -11.92 7.28 7.31
C ILE A 54 -12.47 8.66 7.05
N ILE A 55 -13.69 8.73 6.53
CA ILE A 55 -14.26 9.97 5.98
C ILE A 55 -15.52 10.34 6.75
N SER A 56 -15.52 11.51 7.36
CA SER A 56 -16.74 12.11 7.91
C SER A 56 -17.64 12.62 6.79
N TYR A 57 -18.93 12.38 6.96
CA TYR A 57 -19.92 12.88 6.02
C TYR A 57 -19.99 14.41 6.06
N ASP A 58 -19.79 15.01 4.92
CA ASP A 58 -20.09 16.40 4.58
C ASP A 58 -20.64 16.48 3.15
N ASN A 59 -20.87 17.67 2.64
CA ASN A 59 -21.43 17.86 1.31
C ASN A 59 -20.51 17.35 0.18
N ASP A 60 -19.18 17.36 0.40
CA ASP A 60 -18.19 17.01 -0.61
C ASP A 60 -17.70 15.55 -0.49
N SER A 61 -18.04 14.86 0.60
CA SER A 61 -17.54 13.52 0.91
C SER A 61 -17.93 12.45 -0.12
N ILE A 62 -19.13 12.56 -0.68
CA ILE A 62 -19.63 11.64 -1.73
C ILE A 62 -18.83 11.83 -3.02
N ASP A 63 -18.60 13.07 -3.42
CA ASP A 63 -17.83 13.39 -4.63
C ASP A 63 -16.37 12.98 -4.49
N LEU A 64 -15.82 13.10 -3.28
CA LEU A 64 -14.50 12.56 -2.97
C LEU A 64 -14.43 11.05 -3.19
N ILE A 65 -15.41 10.28 -2.69
CA ILE A 65 -15.38 8.84 -2.82
C ILE A 65 -15.53 8.44 -4.30
N LYS A 66 -16.40 9.10 -5.05
CA LYS A 66 -16.52 8.92 -6.51
C LYS A 66 -15.18 9.20 -7.19
N TYR A 67 -14.51 10.29 -6.85
CA TYR A 67 -13.19 10.61 -7.38
C TYR A 67 -12.15 9.52 -7.08
N ILE A 68 -12.11 8.99 -5.84
CA ILE A 68 -11.22 7.89 -5.47
C ILE A 68 -11.48 6.64 -6.33
N ARG A 69 -12.74 6.29 -6.54
CA ARG A 69 -13.13 5.08 -7.27
C ARG A 69 -12.99 5.23 -8.78
N GLU A 70 -13.52 6.29 -9.35
CA GLU A 70 -13.68 6.46 -10.80
C GLU A 70 -12.47 7.13 -11.44
N GLU A 71 -11.97 8.24 -10.85
CA GLU A 71 -10.87 9.01 -11.46
C GLU A 71 -9.49 8.44 -11.10
N LEU A 72 -9.31 7.97 -9.85
CA LEU A 72 -8.05 7.36 -9.43
C LEU A 72 -8.00 5.86 -9.69
N ASP A 73 -9.11 5.23 -10.09
CA ASP A 73 -9.27 3.78 -10.27
C ASP A 73 -8.80 2.98 -9.03
N ASP A 74 -9.04 3.55 -7.83
CA ASP A 74 -8.61 2.94 -6.57
C ASP A 74 -9.73 2.12 -5.92
N TRP A 75 -9.93 0.91 -6.44
CA TRP A 75 -10.89 -0.07 -5.90
C TRP A 75 -10.30 -0.94 -4.78
N LYS A 76 -9.00 -0.84 -4.51
CA LYS A 76 -8.30 -1.64 -3.50
C LYS A 76 -8.31 -1.02 -2.12
N SER A 77 -8.37 0.30 -2.05
CA SER A 77 -8.44 1.02 -0.79
C SER A 77 -9.79 0.80 -0.10
N LEU A 78 -9.75 0.72 1.22
CA LEU A 78 -10.94 0.54 2.03
C LEU A 78 -11.46 1.88 2.51
N ILE A 79 -12.77 2.04 2.53
CA ILE A 79 -13.43 3.30 2.93
C ILE A 79 -14.39 3.00 4.09
N ILE A 80 -14.24 3.74 5.18
CA ILE A 80 -15.11 3.77 6.33
C ILE A 80 -15.76 5.14 6.38
N MET A 81 -17.09 5.20 6.40
CA MET A 81 -17.82 6.45 6.51
C MET A 81 -18.27 6.71 7.95
N ILE A 82 -18.12 7.95 8.39
CA ILE A 82 -18.59 8.43 9.68
C ILE A 82 -19.75 9.39 9.45
N TYR A 83 -20.81 9.25 10.22
CA TYR A 83 -22.01 10.11 10.14
C TYR A 83 -22.52 10.54 11.52
N LYS A 84 -23.26 11.64 11.59
CA LYS A 84 -23.80 12.20 12.83
C LYS A 84 -25.27 11.80 13.08
N ASN A 85 -26.04 11.59 12.02
CA ASN A 85 -27.46 11.33 12.12
C ASN A 85 -28.00 10.39 11.02
N LYS A 86 -29.25 9.96 11.19
CA LYS A 86 -29.88 9.00 10.28
C LYS A 86 -30.10 9.56 8.85
N GLU A 87 -30.26 10.85 8.72
CA GLU A 87 -30.46 11.50 7.41
C GLU A 87 -29.18 11.42 6.57
N GLU A 88 -28.04 11.76 7.16
CA GLU A 88 -26.71 11.61 6.54
C GLU A 88 -26.47 10.17 6.10
N LYS A 89 -26.71 9.21 7.00
CA LYS A 89 -26.60 7.78 6.66
C LYS A 89 -27.42 7.40 5.45
N ASN A 90 -28.69 7.85 5.38
CA ASN A 90 -29.57 7.52 4.27
C ASN A 90 -29.10 8.12 2.95
N LYS A 91 -28.49 9.32 2.96
CA LYS A 91 -27.89 9.93 1.76
C LYS A 91 -26.72 9.09 1.26
N ILE A 92 -25.80 8.69 2.14
CA ILE A 92 -24.64 7.87 1.78
C ILE A 92 -25.06 6.53 1.18
N LEU A 93 -26.04 5.85 1.80
CA LEU A 93 -26.50 4.52 1.37
C LEU A 93 -27.11 4.50 -0.03
N LYS A 94 -27.66 5.62 -0.50
CA LYS A 94 -28.25 5.74 -1.85
C LYS A 94 -27.22 5.70 -2.98
N GLU A 95 -25.96 6.02 -2.69
CA GLU A 95 -24.92 6.24 -3.70
C GLU A 95 -24.15 4.96 -4.10
N ASN A 96 -24.34 3.83 -3.41
CA ASN A 96 -23.69 2.54 -3.72
C ASN A 96 -22.17 2.60 -3.93
N LEU A 97 -21.45 3.22 -3.00
CA LEU A 97 -20.04 3.64 -3.14
C LEU A 97 -19.00 2.61 -2.71
N PHE A 98 -19.32 1.34 -2.52
CA PHE A 98 -18.40 0.30 -2.03
C PHE A 98 -17.67 0.70 -0.74
N ILE A 99 -18.43 1.06 0.28
CA ILE A 99 -17.98 1.44 1.61
C ILE A 99 -17.94 0.18 2.49
N VAL A 100 -16.87 0.02 3.27
CA VAL A 100 -16.69 -1.15 4.15
C VAL A 100 -17.69 -1.13 5.30
N ASP A 101 -17.84 0.02 5.96
CA ASP A 101 -18.78 0.19 7.06
C ASP A 101 -19.13 1.66 7.29
N TYR A 102 -20.19 1.86 8.10
CA TYR A 102 -20.77 3.15 8.45
C TYR A 102 -20.80 3.32 9.97
N ILE A 103 -20.09 4.30 10.50
CA ILE A 103 -19.95 4.54 11.94
C ILE A 103 -20.76 5.75 12.36
N ASP A 104 -21.66 5.56 13.33
CA ASP A 104 -22.37 6.65 14.00
C ASP A 104 -21.45 7.31 15.02
N LYS A 105 -21.20 8.63 14.89
CA LYS A 105 -20.37 9.40 15.82
C LYS A 105 -20.86 9.30 17.29
N ASN A 106 -22.16 9.18 17.47
CA ASN A 106 -22.79 9.23 18.79
C ASN A 106 -22.96 7.86 19.44
N LYS A 107 -22.60 6.75 18.75
CA LYS A 107 -22.86 5.39 19.24
C LYS A 107 -21.68 4.45 19.03
N TYR A 108 -21.00 4.12 20.13
CA TYR A 108 -19.93 3.11 20.12
C TYR A 108 -18.84 3.39 19.08
N PHE A 109 -18.47 4.67 18.93
CA PHE A 109 -17.54 5.12 17.88
C PHE A 109 -16.21 4.36 17.93
N GLU A 110 -15.53 4.37 19.07
CA GLU A 110 -14.23 3.72 19.25
C GLU A 110 -14.29 2.21 18.99
N GLU A 111 -15.30 1.53 19.58
CA GLU A 111 -15.47 0.08 19.44
C GLU A 111 -15.68 -0.33 17.98
N LYS A 112 -16.55 0.41 17.26
CA LYS A 112 -16.79 0.15 15.84
C LYS A 112 -15.58 0.46 15.00
N LEU A 113 -14.89 1.56 15.27
CA LEU A 113 -13.67 1.91 14.53
C LEU A 113 -12.59 0.85 14.76
N LEU A 114 -12.36 0.42 15.99
CA LEU A 114 -11.43 -0.66 16.33
C LEU A 114 -11.74 -1.93 15.54
N ARG A 115 -12.99 -2.37 15.54
CA ARG A 115 -13.44 -3.55 14.78
C ARG A 115 -13.18 -3.37 13.28
N ASN A 116 -13.48 -2.21 12.72
CA ASN A 116 -13.28 -1.93 11.29
C ASN A 116 -11.80 -1.89 10.90
N ILE A 117 -10.94 -1.30 11.73
CA ILE A 117 -9.48 -1.35 11.50
C ILE A 117 -8.99 -2.81 11.49
N GLN A 118 -9.46 -3.66 12.41
CA GLN A 118 -9.10 -5.08 12.41
C GLN A 118 -9.57 -5.81 11.14
N ILE A 119 -10.76 -5.48 10.60
CA ILE A 119 -11.25 -6.01 9.32
C ILE A 119 -10.35 -5.51 8.17
N CYS A 120 -9.98 -4.24 8.17
CA CYS A 120 -9.07 -3.68 7.17
C CYS A 120 -7.70 -4.37 7.19
N LEU A 121 -7.17 -4.68 8.36
CA LEU A 121 -5.90 -5.40 8.49
C LEU A 121 -5.99 -6.83 7.98
N LYS A 122 -7.09 -7.55 8.23
CA LYS A 122 -7.32 -8.88 7.64
C LYS A 122 -7.34 -8.82 6.11
N ASN A 123 -8.00 -7.82 5.53
CA ASN A 123 -7.99 -7.60 4.07
C ASN A 123 -6.60 -7.22 3.55
N TYR A 124 -5.84 -6.45 4.33
CA TYR A 124 -4.44 -6.15 4.03
C TYR A 124 -3.57 -7.40 3.99
N ASP A 125 -3.70 -8.29 4.96
CA ASP A 125 -2.95 -9.54 5.05
C ASP A 125 -3.35 -10.57 3.97
N GLN A 126 -4.58 -10.48 3.45
CA GLN A 126 -5.04 -11.32 2.33
C GLN A 126 -4.48 -10.90 0.97
N ARG A 127 -3.74 -9.79 0.87
CA ARG A 127 -3.05 -9.43 -0.38
C ARG A 127 -2.09 -10.55 -0.77
N PRO A 128 -1.91 -10.78 -2.08
CA PRO A 128 -0.95 -11.77 -2.54
C PRO A 128 0.41 -11.52 -1.88
N ASN A 129 0.80 -12.40 -0.97
CA ASN A 129 2.10 -12.31 -0.30
C ASN A 129 3.15 -13.12 -1.05
N SER A 130 2.82 -13.51 -2.28
CA SER A 130 3.67 -14.35 -3.11
C SER A 130 3.49 -14.06 -4.59
N LEU A 131 4.57 -14.19 -5.34
CA LEU A 131 4.57 -14.21 -6.79
C LEU A 131 4.21 -15.62 -7.26
N ARG A 132 3.04 -15.75 -7.90
CA ARG A 132 2.60 -17.01 -8.51
C ARG A 132 2.71 -16.91 -10.03
N TYR A 133 3.41 -17.86 -10.65
CA TYR A 133 3.59 -17.90 -12.11
C TYR A 133 3.92 -19.33 -12.58
N THR A 134 3.82 -19.56 -13.89
CA THR A 134 4.22 -20.83 -14.53
C THR A 134 5.47 -20.60 -15.37
N TYR A 135 6.46 -21.47 -15.22
CA TYR A 135 7.66 -21.49 -16.05
C TYR A 135 8.03 -22.95 -16.40
N LYS A 136 8.19 -23.27 -17.69
CA LYS A 136 8.47 -24.64 -18.18
C LYS A 136 7.54 -25.70 -17.59
N ASN A 137 6.23 -25.44 -17.61
CA ASN A 137 5.15 -26.30 -17.07
C ASN A 137 5.19 -26.55 -15.54
N ILE A 138 6.02 -25.81 -14.82
CA ILE A 138 6.08 -25.85 -13.35
C ILE A 138 5.41 -24.60 -12.79
N ILE A 139 4.48 -24.78 -11.84
CA ILE A 139 3.86 -23.67 -11.12
C ILE A 139 4.76 -23.30 -9.94
N TYR A 140 5.19 -22.06 -9.91
CA TYR A 140 5.97 -21.46 -8.83
C TYR A 140 5.08 -20.58 -7.97
N ASN A 141 5.31 -20.64 -6.66
CA ASN A 141 4.72 -19.74 -5.68
C ASN A 141 5.84 -19.28 -4.74
N ILE A 142 6.32 -18.05 -4.93
CA ILE A 142 7.47 -17.50 -4.19
C ILE A 142 6.98 -16.36 -3.30
N GLU A 143 7.11 -16.53 -1.99
CA GLU A 143 6.77 -15.49 -1.03
C GLU A 143 7.58 -14.20 -1.30
N TYR A 144 6.91 -13.06 -1.27
CA TYR A 144 7.55 -11.77 -1.57
C TYR A 144 8.69 -11.43 -0.61
N ASN A 145 8.57 -11.78 0.68
CA ASN A 145 9.63 -11.59 1.67
C ASN A 145 10.91 -12.42 1.41
N LYS A 146 10.84 -13.40 0.51
CA LYS A 146 12.00 -14.17 0.05
C LYS A 146 12.68 -13.54 -1.15
N ILE A 147 11.99 -12.68 -1.91
CA ILE A 147 12.50 -12.06 -3.13
C ILE A 147 13.29 -10.80 -2.77
N LEU A 148 14.54 -10.72 -3.20
CA LEU A 148 15.40 -9.56 -3.03
C LEU A 148 15.23 -8.59 -4.20
N TYR A 149 15.46 -9.10 -5.41
CA TYR A 149 15.34 -8.33 -6.65
C TYR A 149 15.10 -9.26 -7.84
N ILE A 150 14.69 -8.65 -8.95
CA ILE A 150 14.45 -9.31 -10.23
C ILE A 150 15.30 -8.60 -11.28
N GLU A 151 16.05 -9.37 -12.04
CA GLU A 151 16.96 -8.89 -13.08
C GLU A 151 16.52 -9.36 -14.46
N LYS A 152 16.61 -8.47 -15.46
CA LYS A 152 16.43 -8.84 -16.86
C LYS A 152 17.65 -9.62 -17.34
N GLU A 153 17.49 -10.83 -17.86
CA GLU A 153 18.56 -11.55 -18.53
C GLU A 153 18.83 -10.95 -19.92
N GLN A 154 20.11 -10.74 -20.25
CA GLN A 154 20.50 -9.93 -21.42
C GLN A 154 20.07 -10.56 -22.74
N ASP A 155 20.25 -11.85 -22.92
CA ASP A 155 20.07 -12.54 -24.20
C ASP A 155 18.76 -13.33 -24.33
N ASN A 156 17.91 -13.30 -23.31
CA ASN A 156 16.69 -14.09 -23.25
C ASN A 156 15.47 -13.21 -22.93
N LYS A 157 14.31 -13.59 -23.50
CA LYS A 157 13.02 -12.99 -23.14
C LYS A 157 12.53 -13.50 -21.76
N ARG A 158 13.43 -13.47 -20.75
CA ARG A 158 13.11 -13.91 -19.40
C ARG A 158 13.79 -13.03 -18.36
N CYS A 159 13.33 -13.12 -17.13
CA CYS A 159 13.94 -12.48 -15.96
C CYS A 159 14.38 -13.52 -14.94
N ILE A 160 15.37 -13.15 -14.14
CA ILE A 160 15.90 -13.94 -13.05
C ILE A 160 15.38 -13.32 -11.74
N ILE A 161 14.73 -14.13 -10.91
CA ILE A 161 14.26 -13.74 -9.58
C ILE A 161 15.32 -14.20 -8.58
N TYR A 162 15.97 -13.25 -7.92
CA TYR A 162 16.93 -13.51 -6.86
C TYR A 162 16.24 -13.52 -5.52
N THR A 163 16.32 -14.65 -4.83
CA THR A 163 15.78 -14.79 -3.47
C THR A 163 16.91 -14.88 -2.45
N LYS A 164 16.55 -14.93 -1.17
CA LYS A 164 17.52 -15.07 -0.07
C LYS A 164 18.39 -16.33 -0.19
N THR A 165 17.90 -17.39 -0.85
CA THR A 165 18.54 -18.70 -0.88
C THR A 165 18.88 -19.19 -2.28
N LYS A 166 18.11 -18.87 -3.31
CA LYS A 166 18.30 -19.41 -4.67
C LYS A 166 17.73 -18.48 -5.74
N LYS A 167 17.97 -18.84 -7.01
CA LYS A 167 17.48 -18.11 -8.18
C LYS A 167 16.35 -18.87 -8.84
N TYR A 168 15.39 -18.13 -9.39
CA TYR A 168 14.31 -18.67 -10.21
C TYR A 168 14.24 -17.91 -11.53
N TYR A 169 13.53 -18.45 -12.50
CA TYR A 169 13.36 -17.86 -13.81
C TYR A 169 11.89 -17.64 -14.11
N ILE A 170 11.57 -16.50 -14.74
CA ILE A 170 10.22 -16.16 -15.19
C ILE A 170 10.27 -15.65 -16.63
N SER A 171 9.37 -16.15 -17.49
CA SER A 171 9.28 -15.72 -18.89
C SER A 171 8.67 -14.31 -18.97
N GLY A 172 9.23 -13.49 -19.85
CA GLY A 172 8.69 -12.17 -20.16
C GLY A 172 9.68 -11.04 -19.94
N THR A 173 9.26 -9.85 -20.35
CA THR A 173 10.02 -8.61 -20.14
C THR A 173 9.89 -8.15 -18.71
N LEU A 174 10.85 -7.34 -18.24
CA LEU A 174 10.82 -6.77 -16.89
C LEU A 174 9.53 -5.97 -16.60
N ASN A 175 9.01 -5.26 -17.60
CA ASN A 175 7.74 -4.53 -17.49
C ASN A 175 6.55 -5.49 -17.25
N LYS A 176 6.49 -6.60 -17.99
CA LYS A 176 5.46 -7.62 -17.80
C LYS A 176 5.56 -8.26 -16.42
N VAL A 177 6.78 -8.54 -15.95
CA VAL A 177 6.98 -9.08 -14.59
C VAL A 177 6.55 -8.07 -13.54
N LYS A 178 6.81 -6.76 -13.74
CA LYS A 178 6.39 -5.69 -12.81
C LYS A 178 4.87 -5.66 -12.60
N THR A 179 4.06 -5.98 -13.61
CA THR A 179 2.58 -6.01 -13.47
C THR A 179 2.06 -7.16 -12.59
N LEU A 180 2.90 -8.17 -12.32
CA LEU A 180 2.57 -9.29 -11.44
C LEU A 180 2.94 -9.04 -9.98
N LEU A 181 3.62 -7.92 -9.70
CA LEU A 181 4.17 -7.54 -8.40
C LEU A 181 3.39 -6.37 -7.82
N ASP A 182 3.37 -6.28 -6.51
CA ASP A 182 2.77 -5.15 -5.80
C ASP A 182 3.72 -3.95 -5.64
N ASN A 183 3.32 -2.99 -4.83
CA ASN A 183 4.04 -1.73 -4.59
C ASN A 183 5.35 -1.90 -3.79
N ARG A 184 5.58 -3.04 -3.14
CA ARG A 184 6.87 -3.36 -2.51
C ARG A 184 8.02 -3.43 -3.50
N PHE A 185 7.68 -3.65 -4.77
CA PHE A 185 8.67 -3.82 -5.83
C PHE A 185 8.79 -2.56 -6.67
N ILE A 186 9.94 -1.92 -6.65
CA ILE A 186 10.23 -0.71 -7.43
C ILE A 186 11.20 -1.03 -8.55
N LYS A 187 10.91 -0.53 -9.75
CA LYS A 187 11.84 -0.61 -10.88
C LYS A 187 12.95 0.43 -10.70
N THR A 188 14.19 -0.03 -10.55
CA THR A 188 15.35 0.82 -10.27
C THR A 188 16.17 1.16 -11.49
N SER A 189 16.04 0.36 -12.56
CA SER A 189 16.72 0.58 -13.82
C SER A 189 15.98 -0.11 -14.97
N ARG A 190 16.52 -0.05 -16.16
CA ARG A 190 16.03 -0.82 -17.32
C ARG A 190 16.17 -2.33 -17.11
N SER A 191 17.02 -2.75 -16.17
CA SER A 191 17.38 -4.15 -15.95
C SER A 191 16.94 -4.70 -14.59
N HIS A 192 16.53 -3.87 -13.61
CA HIS A 192 16.27 -4.32 -12.26
C HIS A 192 14.93 -3.82 -11.69
N ILE A 193 14.29 -4.70 -10.93
CA ILE A 193 13.21 -4.42 -9.99
C ILE A 193 13.67 -4.91 -8.62
N ILE A 194 13.55 -4.11 -7.57
CA ILE A 194 13.96 -4.46 -6.21
C ILE A 194 12.76 -4.55 -5.29
N ASN A 195 12.87 -5.41 -4.27
CA ASN A 195 11.95 -5.42 -3.14
C ASN A 195 12.44 -4.42 -2.09
N THR A 196 11.69 -3.37 -1.88
CA THR A 196 12.08 -2.28 -0.96
C THR A 196 12.02 -2.69 0.51
N GLU A 197 11.15 -3.63 0.88
CA GLU A 197 11.07 -4.16 2.25
C GLU A 197 12.29 -5.00 2.66
N GLU A 198 13.05 -5.49 1.69
CA GLU A 198 14.26 -6.29 1.93
C GLU A 198 15.55 -5.47 1.88
N ILE A 199 15.47 -4.15 1.68
CA ILE A 199 16.64 -3.27 1.72
C ILE A 199 17.08 -3.07 3.17
N MET A 200 18.36 -3.27 3.44
CA MET A 200 19.01 -2.89 4.69
C MET A 200 19.58 -1.47 4.61
N SER A 201 20.24 -1.14 3.50
CA SER A 201 20.85 0.19 3.30
C SER A 201 21.06 0.50 1.82
N TYR A 202 21.13 1.80 1.50
CA TYR A 202 21.52 2.30 0.19
C TYR A 202 22.63 3.32 0.32
N ASP A 203 23.81 2.97 -0.18
CA ASP A 203 24.93 3.91 -0.30
C ASP A 203 24.74 4.77 -1.56
N ILE A 204 24.37 6.04 -1.35
CA ILE A 204 24.06 6.98 -2.43
C ILE A 204 25.31 7.37 -3.22
N LYS A 205 26.51 7.39 -2.56
CA LYS A 205 27.78 7.83 -3.18
C LYS A 205 28.27 6.81 -4.20
N ILE A 206 28.32 5.55 -3.80
CA ILE A 206 28.80 4.45 -4.64
C ILE A 206 27.67 3.72 -5.36
N ASN A 207 26.40 4.14 -5.15
CA ASN A 207 25.21 3.62 -5.81
C ASN A 207 24.94 2.12 -5.57
N ILE A 208 25.20 1.62 -4.35
CA ILE A 208 25.04 0.22 -3.98
C ILE A 208 23.88 0.07 -2.99
N ILE A 209 22.94 -0.82 -3.31
CA ILE A 209 21.91 -1.30 -2.40
C ILE A 209 22.43 -2.54 -1.69
N THR A 210 22.32 -2.58 -0.36
CA THR A 210 22.60 -3.76 0.45
C THR A 210 21.28 -4.29 1.01
N PHE A 211 21.00 -5.56 0.76
CA PHE A 211 19.81 -6.24 1.29
C PHE A 211 20.05 -6.80 2.70
N LYS A 212 18.97 -7.11 3.42
CA LYS A 212 19.01 -7.66 4.79
C LYS A 212 19.86 -8.93 4.92
N ASN A 213 19.95 -9.74 3.86
CA ASN A 213 20.82 -10.91 3.78
C ASN A 213 22.27 -10.60 3.38
N LYS A 214 22.67 -9.31 3.34
CA LYS A 214 23.99 -8.80 2.94
C LYS A 214 24.34 -8.91 1.45
N THR A 215 23.41 -9.38 0.61
CA THR A 215 23.57 -9.30 -0.85
C THR A 215 23.66 -7.84 -1.28
N LYS A 216 24.54 -7.54 -2.22
CA LYS A 216 24.72 -6.20 -2.77
C LYS A 216 24.25 -6.15 -4.21
N LEU A 217 23.62 -5.06 -4.60
CA LEU A 217 23.18 -4.77 -5.97
C LEU A 217 23.64 -3.37 -6.35
N ASP A 218 24.36 -3.27 -7.46
CA ASP A 218 24.65 -2.02 -8.16
C ASP A 218 23.57 -1.79 -9.24
N GLY A 219 23.28 -0.54 -9.57
CA GLY A 219 22.46 -0.29 -10.75
C GLY A 219 21.13 0.44 -10.53
N VAL A 220 21.09 1.36 -9.59
CA VAL A 220 19.99 2.34 -9.53
C VAL A 220 20.25 3.43 -10.58
N SER A 221 19.32 3.59 -11.54
CA SER A 221 19.42 4.65 -12.54
C SER A 221 19.24 6.04 -11.89
N ARG A 222 19.81 7.07 -12.51
CA ARG A 222 19.74 8.46 -11.99
C ARG A 222 18.31 8.91 -11.73
N ASP A 223 17.39 8.57 -12.62
CA ASP A 223 15.97 8.95 -12.54
C ASP A 223 15.25 8.30 -11.36
N ASN A 224 15.66 7.09 -10.98
CA ASN A 224 15.02 6.32 -9.90
C ASN A 224 15.66 6.53 -8.52
N LYS A 225 16.82 7.23 -8.42
CA LYS A 225 17.48 7.51 -7.13
C LYS A 225 16.56 8.24 -6.15
N LYS A 226 15.85 9.28 -6.62
CA LYS A 226 14.92 10.04 -5.75
C LYS A 226 13.80 9.17 -5.21
N ALA A 227 13.23 8.28 -6.02
CA ALA A 227 12.16 7.38 -5.61
C ALA A 227 12.60 6.45 -4.47
N ILE A 228 13.79 5.85 -4.59
CA ILE A 228 14.35 4.97 -3.56
C ILE A 228 14.68 5.74 -2.28
N ILE A 229 15.35 6.90 -2.40
CA ILE A 229 15.69 7.72 -1.25
C ILE A 229 14.43 8.16 -0.50
N ASN A 230 13.40 8.60 -1.23
CA ASN A 230 12.13 8.99 -0.63
C ASN A 230 11.43 7.81 0.05
N HIS A 231 11.50 6.63 -0.55
CA HIS A 231 10.95 5.41 0.05
C HIS A 231 11.68 5.06 1.36
N LEU A 232 13.02 5.02 1.34
CA LEU A 232 13.83 4.67 2.52
C LEU A 232 13.79 5.72 3.64
N ARG A 233 13.48 6.99 3.35
CA ARG A 233 13.29 8.03 4.37
C ARG A 233 11.92 7.98 5.05
N ARG A 234 10.98 7.24 4.49
CA ARG A 234 9.63 7.05 5.03
C ARG A 234 9.50 5.79 5.91
N ILE A 235 10.53 4.99 5.94
CA ILE A 235 10.71 3.84 6.84
C ILE A 235 11.52 4.30 8.05
#